data_c6cf17e84387648feeae15de016a6372
#
_entry.id   c6cf17e84387648feeae15de016a6372
#
_cell.length_a   1.000
_cell.length_b   1.000
_cell.length_c   1.000
_cell.angle_alpha   90.00
_cell.angle_beta   90.00
_cell.angle_gamma   90.00
#
_symmetry.space_group_name_H-M   'P 1'
#
loop_
_entity.id
_entity.type
_entity.pdbx_description
1 polymer ?
#
loop_
_entity_poly.entity_id
_entity_poly.type
_entity_poly.pdbx_seq_one_letter_code
_entity_poly.pdbx_strand_id
1 'polypeptide(L)'
;DGVLLVAYIMNEFSVLTYAFKERHIREAVQEGMLDETFHCTEKGNELYSMVRLEDIAELNWQAGMERLQIIAADGAANYMRPFLNALDEDEFEQFITYHMATCERMDLMGVSGHTVDILCKSREE
;
A
#
# COMPACT_ATOMS: atom_id res chain seq x y z
N ASP A 1 -19.01 11.69 13.90
CA ASP A 1 -19.52 12.35 12.70
C ASP A 1 -18.44 12.86 11.77
N GLY A 2 -17.23 12.53 11.94
CA GLY A 2 -16.17 12.96 11.06
C GLY A 2 -15.72 11.86 10.13
N VAL A 3 -14.84 12.24 9.22
CA VAL A 3 -14.19 11.32 8.30
C VAL A 3 -12.71 11.34 8.64
N LEU A 4 -12.13 10.15 8.73
CA LEU A 4 -10.71 9.99 9.02
C LEU A 4 -10.03 9.42 7.78
N LEU A 5 -8.92 10.03 7.38
CA LEU A 5 -8.11 9.53 6.28
C LEU A 5 -6.84 8.94 6.87
N VAL A 6 -6.57 7.66 6.56
CA VAL A 6 -5.38 6.99 7.07
C VAL A 6 -4.57 6.49 5.88
N ALA A 7 -3.33 6.96 5.78
CA ALA A 7 -2.43 6.56 4.71
C ALA A 7 -1.55 5.42 5.20
N TYR A 8 -1.35 4.43 4.32
CA TYR A 8 -0.54 3.26 4.64
C TYR A 8 0.52 3.03 3.57
N ILE A 9 1.63 2.45 4.00
CA ILE A 9 2.64 1.90 3.10
C ILE A 9 2.35 0.41 3.02
N MET A 10 2.20 -0.11 1.80
CA MET A 10 1.77 -1.49 1.62
C MET A 10 2.96 -2.45 1.66
N ASN A 11 2.71 -3.60 2.28
CA ASN A 11 3.73 -4.63 2.50
C ASN A 11 4.40 -5.09 1.21
N GLU A 12 3.59 -5.40 0.19
CA GLU A 12 4.15 -5.98 -1.05
C GLU A 12 5.02 -4.98 -1.78
N PHE A 13 4.67 -3.70 -1.71
CA PHE A 13 5.51 -2.66 -2.29
C PHE A 13 6.91 -2.66 -1.65
N SER A 14 6.97 -2.74 -0.34
CA SER A 14 8.24 -2.77 0.38
C SER A 14 9.06 -4.00 0.01
N VAL A 15 8.40 -5.17 -0.02
CA VAL A 15 9.08 -6.42 -0.36
C VAL A 15 9.61 -6.39 -1.79
N LEU A 16 8.75 -5.99 -2.74
CA LEU A 16 9.13 -6.04 -4.15
C LEU A 16 10.19 -5.00 -4.49
N THR A 17 10.16 -3.84 -3.87
CA THR A 17 11.13 -2.79 -4.17
C THR A 17 12.40 -2.96 -3.33
N TYR A 18 12.30 -2.89 -2.02
CA TYR A 18 13.49 -2.92 -1.17
C TYR A 18 14.16 -4.29 -1.18
N ALA A 19 13.38 -5.35 -0.95
CA ALA A 19 13.99 -6.67 -0.82
C ALA A 19 14.44 -7.23 -2.16
N PHE A 20 13.60 -7.15 -3.18
CA PHE A 20 13.94 -7.80 -4.45
C PHE A 20 14.60 -6.86 -5.44
N LYS A 21 13.98 -5.73 -5.75
CA LYS A 21 14.53 -4.83 -6.76
C LYS A 21 15.88 -4.28 -6.34
N GLU A 22 16.01 -3.89 -5.08
CA GLU A 22 17.27 -3.36 -4.54
C GLU A 22 18.16 -4.47 -3.98
N ARG A 23 17.72 -5.72 -4.04
CA ARG A 23 18.52 -6.91 -3.75
C ARG A 23 18.95 -7.02 -2.29
N HIS A 24 18.07 -6.66 -1.37
CA HIS A 24 18.32 -6.79 0.07
C HIS A 24 17.60 -8.00 0.68
N ILE A 25 17.10 -8.92 -0.15
CA ILE A 25 16.27 -10.02 0.35
C ILE A 25 17.01 -10.91 1.35
N ARG A 26 18.28 -11.20 1.11
CA ARG A 26 19.03 -12.06 2.03
C ARG A 26 19.14 -11.44 3.41
N GLU A 27 19.52 -10.17 3.44
CA GLU A 27 19.64 -9.43 4.71
C GLU A 27 18.30 -9.35 5.42
N ALA A 28 17.26 -9.05 4.66
CA ALA A 28 15.92 -8.90 5.24
C ALA A 28 15.46 -10.20 5.91
N VAL A 29 15.71 -11.34 5.28
CA VAL A 29 15.35 -12.64 5.85
C VAL A 29 16.22 -12.97 7.04
N GLN A 30 17.54 -12.78 6.92
CA GLN A 30 18.47 -13.13 7.98
C GLN A 30 18.27 -12.29 9.23
N GLU A 31 17.91 -11.03 9.06
CA GLU A 31 17.75 -10.13 10.20
C GLU A 31 16.33 -10.13 10.75
N GLY A 32 15.47 -10.99 10.21
CA GLY A 32 14.11 -11.10 10.72
C GLY A 32 13.21 -9.94 10.35
N MET A 33 13.54 -9.22 9.27
CA MET A 33 12.72 -8.12 8.80
C MET A 33 11.47 -8.61 8.05
N LEU A 34 11.47 -9.87 7.65
CA LEU A 34 10.33 -10.52 7.01
C LEU A 34 10.05 -11.82 7.74
N ASP A 35 8.78 -12.13 7.94
CA ASP A 35 8.41 -13.42 8.51
C ASP A 35 8.30 -14.48 7.40
N GLU A 36 7.85 -15.67 7.74
CA GLU A 36 7.78 -16.78 6.77
C GLU A 36 6.75 -16.57 5.67
N THR A 37 5.85 -15.59 5.83
CA THR A 37 4.89 -15.24 4.79
C THR A 37 5.32 -14.00 4.00
N PHE A 38 6.55 -13.54 4.24
CA PHE A 38 7.10 -12.32 3.66
C PHE A 38 6.33 -11.07 4.08
N HIS A 39 5.74 -11.11 5.26
CA HIS A 39 5.16 -9.92 5.87
C HIS A 39 6.27 -9.20 6.63
N CYS A 40 6.32 -7.87 6.47
CA CYS A 40 7.31 -7.07 7.16
C CYS A 40 7.05 -7.12 8.66
N THR A 41 8.13 -7.23 9.42
CA THR A 41 8.06 -7.23 10.88
C THR A 41 8.41 -5.83 11.39
N GLU A 42 8.46 -5.69 12.72
CA GLU A 42 8.82 -4.40 13.30
C GLU A 42 10.32 -4.13 13.27
N LYS A 43 11.11 -5.14 12.93
CA LYS A 43 12.56 -4.98 12.92
C LYS A 43 13.00 -4.09 11.76
N GLY A 44 13.86 -3.14 12.09
CA GLY A 44 14.40 -2.25 11.08
C GLY A 44 13.45 -1.16 10.62
N ASN A 45 12.26 -1.08 11.22
CA ASN A 45 11.27 -0.10 10.79
C ASN A 45 10.46 0.38 11.99
N GLU A 46 11.03 1.32 12.72
CA GLU A 46 10.42 1.79 13.97
C GLU A 46 9.36 2.86 13.75
N LEU A 47 9.36 3.51 12.60
CA LEU A 47 8.46 4.62 12.33
C LEU A 47 7.21 4.21 11.57
N TYR A 48 7.30 3.16 10.75
CA TYR A 48 6.19 2.75 9.88
C TYR A 48 5.96 1.26 9.98
N SER A 49 4.70 0.87 9.88
CA SER A 49 4.34 -0.53 9.73
C SER A 49 3.87 -0.74 8.30
N MET A 50 4.51 -1.67 7.61
CA MET A 50 4.07 -2.06 6.26
C MET A 50 2.93 -3.05 6.43
N VAL A 51 1.83 -2.82 5.75
CA VAL A 51 0.60 -3.57 6.02
C VAL A 51 0.06 -4.24 4.77
N ARG A 52 -0.72 -5.29 5.00
CA ARG A 52 -1.56 -5.92 3.99
C ARG A 52 -3.01 -5.52 4.25
N LEU A 53 -3.88 -5.79 3.29
CA LEU A 53 -5.28 -5.42 3.45
C LEU A 53 -5.92 -6.05 4.68
N GLU A 54 -5.55 -7.29 5.00
CA GLU A 54 -6.10 -7.94 6.19
C GLU A 54 -5.62 -7.27 7.48
N ASP A 55 -4.41 -6.70 7.48
CA ASP A 55 -3.91 -5.95 8.63
C ASP A 55 -4.74 -4.68 8.84
N ILE A 56 -5.05 -4.01 7.74
CA ILE A 56 -5.86 -2.79 7.80
C ILE A 56 -7.25 -3.11 8.34
N ALA A 57 -7.83 -4.21 7.86
CA ALA A 57 -9.14 -4.65 8.32
C ALA A 57 -9.14 -4.88 9.84
N GLU A 58 -8.09 -5.51 10.35
CA GLU A 58 -7.97 -5.76 11.79
C GLU A 58 -7.83 -4.46 12.56
N LEU A 59 -7.03 -3.53 12.07
CA LEU A 59 -6.86 -2.23 12.72
C LEU A 59 -8.19 -1.47 12.79
N ASN A 60 -8.94 -1.50 11.69
CA ASN A 60 -10.24 -0.82 11.65
C ASN A 60 -11.21 -1.46 12.64
N TRP A 61 -11.21 -2.78 12.69
CA TRP A 61 -12.06 -3.50 13.63
C TRP A 61 -11.73 -3.11 15.07
N GLN A 62 -10.44 -3.11 15.42
CA GLN A 62 -10.01 -2.78 16.78
C GLN A 62 -10.33 -1.33 17.14
N ALA A 63 -10.27 -0.44 16.18
CA ALA A 63 -10.51 0.98 16.41
C ALA A 63 -11.98 1.35 16.34
N GLY A 64 -12.86 0.41 16.00
CA GLY A 64 -14.28 0.69 15.85
C GLY A 64 -14.59 1.61 14.69
N MET A 65 -13.83 1.47 13.61
CA MET A 65 -13.98 2.30 12.42
C MET A 65 -14.57 1.49 11.28
N GLU A 66 -15.32 2.16 10.44
CA GLU A 66 -15.96 1.57 9.27
C GLU A 66 -15.43 2.23 8.02
N ARG A 67 -15.09 1.40 7.03
CA ARG A 67 -14.55 1.93 5.77
C ARG A 67 -15.66 2.50 4.91
N LEU A 68 -15.43 3.72 4.42
CA LEU A 68 -16.25 4.32 3.39
C LEU A 68 -15.66 4.00 2.02
N GLN A 69 -14.34 4.10 1.89
CA GLN A 69 -13.66 3.88 0.62
C GLN A 69 -12.19 3.66 0.90
N ILE A 70 -11.52 2.82 0.11
CA ILE A 70 -10.06 2.73 0.12
C ILE A 70 -9.56 3.01 -1.30
N ILE A 71 -8.48 3.76 -1.39
CA ILE A 71 -7.95 4.23 -2.67
C ILE A 71 -6.49 3.85 -2.76
N ALA A 72 -6.09 3.31 -3.93
CA ALA A 72 -4.69 3.11 -4.24
C ALA A 72 -4.10 4.47 -4.62
N ALA A 73 -3.25 5.02 -3.76
CA ALA A 73 -2.75 6.37 -3.98
C ALA A 73 -1.85 6.45 -5.21
N ASP A 74 -0.97 5.48 -5.37
CA ASP A 74 -0.01 5.50 -6.49
C ASP A 74 -0.08 4.25 -7.37
N GLY A 75 -0.88 3.26 -6.99
CA GLY A 75 -1.01 2.06 -7.81
C GLY A 75 0.33 1.43 -8.10
N ALA A 76 0.62 1.20 -9.38
CA ALA A 76 1.88 0.61 -9.81
C ALA A 76 2.94 1.67 -10.18
N ALA A 77 2.64 2.95 -9.98
CA ALA A 77 3.52 4.02 -10.47
C ALA A 77 4.94 3.92 -9.94
N ASN A 78 5.10 3.61 -8.66
CA ASN A 78 6.44 3.54 -8.08
C ASN A 78 7.26 2.36 -8.58
N TYR A 79 6.61 1.32 -9.10
CA TYR A 79 7.33 0.20 -9.71
C TYR A 79 7.82 0.53 -11.11
N MET A 80 7.18 1.52 -11.74
CA MET A 80 7.39 1.82 -13.16
C MET A 80 8.00 3.18 -13.40
N ARG A 81 8.60 3.77 -12.36
CA ARG A 81 9.02 5.17 -12.43
C ARG A 81 9.87 5.53 -13.66
N PRO A 82 10.93 4.77 -13.98
CA PRO A 82 11.73 5.14 -15.17
C PRO A 82 10.92 5.06 -16.46
N PHE A 83 10.02 4.08 -16.56
CA PHE A 83 9.20 3.94 -17.76
C PHE A 83 8.19 5.07 -17.86
N LEU A 84 7.59 5.45 -16.74
CA LEU A 84 6.62 6.55 -16.73
C LEU A 84 7.27 7.87 -17.10
N ASN A 85 8.49 8.09 -16.61
CA ASN A 85 9.22 9.31 -16.92
C ASN A 85 9.60 9.41 -18.39
N ALA A 86 9.61 8.30 -19.11
CA ALA A 86 9.95 8.25 -20.53
C ALA A 86 8.72 8.38 -21.44
N LEU A 87 7.52 8.36 -20.88
CA LEU A 87 6.30 8.49 -21.67
C LEU A 87 6.17 9.91 -22.23
N ASP A 88 5.60 10.03 -23.42
CA ASP A 88 5.26 11.35 -23.92
C ASP A 88 3.99 11.84 -23.21
N GLU A 89 3.59 13.07 -23.52
CA GLU A 89 2.49 13.71 -22.82
C GLU A 89 1.18 12.94 -22.98
N ASP A 90 0.89 12.51 -24.20
CA ASP A 90 -0.35 11.77 -24.46
C ASP A 90 -0.38 10.43 -23.73
N GLU A 91 0.75 9.72 -23.76
CA GLU A 91 0.86 8.44 -23.07
C GLU A 91 0.70 8.62 -21.57
N PHE A 92 1.31 9.67 -21.02
CA PHE A 92 1.20 9.92 -19.59
C PHE A 92 -0.24 10.25 -19.19
N GLU A 93 -0.95 11.02 -20.01
CA GLU A 93 -2.36 11.29 -19.74
C GLU A 93 -3.20 10.02 -19.75
N GLN A 94 -2.87 9.08 -20.64
CA GLN A 94 -3.56 7.79 -20.65
C GLN A 94 -3.27 7.02 -19.38
N PHE A 95 -2.05 7.08 -18.87
CA PHE A 95 -1.71 6.42 -17.63
C PHE A 95 -2.52 7.01 -16.47
N ILE A 96 -2.65 8.34 -16.42
CA ILE A 96 -3.46 8.98 -15.37
C ILE A 96 -4.91 8.52 -15.48
N THR A 97 -5.45 8.44 -16.71
CA THR A 97 -6.81 7.97 -16.92
C THR A 97 -6.97 6.53 -16.43
N TYR A 98 -5.99 5.68 -16.73
CA TYR A 98 -5.98 4.31 -16.26
C TYR A 98 -5.98 4.27 -14.72
N HIS A 99 -5.11 5.07 -14.10
CA HIS A 99 -5.03 5.10 -12.65
C HIS A 99 -6.37 5.54 -12.03
N MET A 100 -6.96 6.59 -12.57
CA MET A 100 -8.25 7.06 -12.04
C MET A 100 -9.35 6.03 -12.21
N ALA A 101 -9.28 5.22 -13.26
CA ALA A 101 -10.26 4.18 -13.51
C ALA A 101 -10.07 2.95 -12.62
N THR A 102 -8.87 2.77 -12.05
CA THR A 102 -8.53 1.54 -11.33
C THR A 102 -8.18 1.74 -9.86
N CYS A 103 -8.06 2.97 -9.40
CA CYS A 103 -7.55 3.24 -8.05
C CYS A 103 -8.46 2.74 -6.93
N GLU A 104 -9.70 2.39 -7.24
CA GLU A 104 -10.62 1.85 -6.24
C GLU A 104 -10.82 0.33 -6.38
N ARG A 105 -10.10 -0.31 -7.30
CA ARG A 105 -10.25 -1.75 -7.50
C ARG A 105 -9.53 -2.53 -6.41
N MET A 106 -10.28 -3.37 -5.72
CA MET A 106 -9.71 -4.17 -4.61
C MET A 106 -8.71 -5.20 -5.11
N ASP A 107 -8.88 -5.70 -6.34
CA ASP A 107 -7.95 -6.68 -6.87
C ASP A 107 -6.55 -6.12 -7.17
N LEU A 108 -6.41 -4.79 -7.17
CA LEU A 108 -5.12 -4.15 -7.39
C LEU A 108 -4.61 -3.41 -6.16
N MET A 109 -5.42 -3.37 -5.10
CA MET A 109 -5.12 -2.51 -3.94
C MET A 109 -3.86 -2.95 -3.20
N GLY A 110 -3.69 -4.25 -3.03
CA GLY A 110 -2.60 -4.77 -2.19
C GLY A 110 -1.21 -4.52 -2.74
N VAL A 111 -1.07 -4.29 -4.04
CA VAL A 111 0.25 -4.05 -4.64
C VAL A 111 0.54 -2.55 -4.86
N SER A 112 -0.41 -1.67 -4.53
CA SER A 112 -0.16 -0.24 -4.58
C SER A 112 0.95 0.10 -3.58
N GLY A 113 1.79 1.07 -3.91
CA GLY A 113 2.83 1.50 -2.98
C GLY A 113 2.22 2.06 -1.71
N HIS A 114 1.24 2.91 -1.87
CA HIS A 114 0.53 3.53 -0.75
C HIS A 114 -0.96 3.42 -0.99
N THR A 115 -1.72 3.36 0.11
CA THR A 115 -3.18 3.40 0.05
C THR A 115 -3.68 4.46 1.03
N VAL A 116 -4.87 4.96 0.77
CA VAL A 116 -5.57 5.86 1.70
C VAL A 116 -6.90 5.24 2.02
N ASP A 117 -7.11 4.95 3.30
CA ASP A 117 -8.37 4.39 3.78
C ASP A 117 -9.22 5.54 4.33
N ILE A 118 -10.43 5.64 3.85
CA ILE A 118 -11.36 6.69 4.24
C ILE A 118 -12.39 6.07 5.16
N LEU A 119 -12.40 6.51 6.41
CA LEU A 119 -13.13 5.85 7.47
C LEU A 119 -14.10 6.78 8.16
N CYS A 120 -15.11 6.20 8.78
CA CYS A 120 -15.93 6.90 9.73
C CYS A 120 -16.10 6.02 10.97
N LYS A 121 -16.56 6.60 12.07
CA LYS A 121 -16.77 5.83 13.27
C LYS A 121 -17.91 4.84 13.04
N SER A 122 -17.71 3.60 13.50
CA SER A 122 -18.73 2.57 13.38
C SER A 122 -19.95 2.96 14.21
N ARG A 123 -21.14 2.67 13.67
CA ARG A 123 -22.38 2.92 14.38
C ARG A 123 -22.79 1.76 15.28
N GLU A 124 -22.09 0.65 15.16
CA GLU A 124 -22.36 -0.50 16.01
C GLU A 124 -21.76 -0.29 17.38
N GLU A 125 -22.47 -0.72 18.37
CA GLU A 125 -22.05 -0.55 19.77
C GLU A 125 -21.54 -1.82 20.37
#